data_3ea39e6e8c7426ea07a715a72f62acac
#
_entry.id   3ea39e6e8c7426ea07a715a72f62acac
#
_cell.length_a   1.000
_cell.length_b   1.000
_cell.length_c   1.000
_cell.angle_alpha   90.00
_cell.angle_beta   90.00
_cell.angle_gamma   90.00
#
_symmetry.space_group_name_H-M   'P 1'
#
loop_
_entity.id
_entity.type
_entity.pdbx_description
1 polymer ?
#
loop_
_entity_poly.entity_id
_entity_poly.type
_entity_poly.pdbx_seq_one_letter_code
_entity_poly.pdbx_strand_id
1 'polypeptide(L)'
;MNFPLFHRPGSVVLLDDDPDYLEVLAMVLPRKWHLRMFMRPTQCIYHLHREPRRWEQDRWSQQTMVDLWRQGKPLIPQILQYWARTPERHALTHVCVVDFSMPGMDGLQALSELTDWPGARILLTGQADERVAVGAFNRGLIDQYIPKQDPDVASRLTQAIETLCDQPHEQHHAIWRSTLRPDQLDLLASAEVQQGLRQFAARRWVEYIVIGQPFGILGLDAYGQVSWLQLEMREGLQAIAELAELQGLDAQSLQAIRKGRCLVPLEVRQALALQGPGEPLPTFSPAGDDRLLAALCELPASILPAPVLGHQAWLAMQPQHQVHD
;
A
#
# COMPACT_ATOMS: atom_id res chain seq x y z
N MET A 1 -0.49 14.78 4.85
CA MET A 1 -0.73 13.32 4.80
C MET A 1 0.56 12.62 5.19
N ASN A 2 0.51 11.69 6.12
CA ASN A 2 1.69 10.92 6.54
C ASN A 2 2.06 9.88 5.48
N PHE A 3 3.36 9.57 5.32
CA PHE A 3 3.81 8.45 4.48
C PHE A 3 3.31 7.14 5.11
N PRO A 4 2.53 6.33 4.38
CA PRO A 4 1.99 5.09 4.95
C PRO A 4 3.10 4.06 5.18
N LEU A 5 3.09 3.40 6.35
CA LEU A 5 4.05 2.33 6.68
C LEU A 5 3.72 1.00 5.99
N PHE A 6 2.52 0.91 5.45
CA PHE A 6 2.02 -0.20 4.66
C PHE A 6 1.15 0.36 3.54
N HIS A 7 1.42 -0.06 2.33
CA HIS A 7 0.61 0.27 1.15
C HIS A 7 0.44 -0.98 0.29
N ARG A 8 -0.76 -1.12 -0.26
CA ARG A 8 -1.12 -2.21 -1.16
C ARG A 8 -2.23 -1.75 -2.09
N PRO A 9 -2.21 -2.15 -3.39
CA PRO A 9 -3.34 -1.93 -4.26
C PRO A 9 -4.55 -2.76 -3.82
N GLY A 10 -5.73 -2.23 -4.05
CA GLY A 10 -6.99 -2.89 -3.77
C GLY A 10 -7.97 -2.75 -4.92
N SER A 11 -9.13 -3.38 -4.77
CA SER A 11 -10.25 -3.26 -5.71
C SER A 11 -11.09 -2.03 -5.42
N VAL A 12 -11.80 -1.56 -6.44
CA VAL A 12 -12.79 -0.49 -6.34
C VAL A 12 -14.15 -1.06 -6.75
N VAL A 13 -15.17 -0.81 -5.94
CA VAL A 13 -16.55 -1.16 -6.25
C VAL A 13 -17.27 0.08 -6.78
N LEU A 14 -18.00 -0.08 -7.88
CA LEU A 14 -18.91 0.91 -8.43
C LEU A 14 -20.34 0.38 -8.32
N LEU A 15 -21.24 1.17 -7.77
CA LEU A 15 -22.67 0.86 -7.66
C LEU A 15 -23.48 1.99 -8.26
N ASP A 16 -24.20 1.68 -9.36
CA ASP A 16 -25.05 2.61 -10.08
C ASP A 16 -26.11 1.78 -10.85
N ASP A 17 -27.36 2.20 -10.89
CA ASP A 17 -28.41 1.48 -11.62
C ASP A 17 -28.39 1.76 -13.14
N ASP A 18 -27.59 2.73 -13.58
CA ASP A 18 -27.36 3.05 -15.00
C ASP A 18 -26.14 2.26 -15.55
N PRO A 19 -26.35 1.21 -16.35
CA PRO A 19 -25.26 0.41 -16.92
C PRO A 19 -24.39 1.23 -17.88
N ASP A 20 -24.94 2.19 -18.62
CA ASP A 20 -24.20 3.01 -19.57
C ASP A 20 -23.23 3.93 -18.80
N TYR A 21 -23.64 4.46 -17.66
CA TYR A 21 -22.79 5.26 -16.79
C TYR A 21 -21.66 4.42 -16.16
N LEU A 22 -21.95 3.20 -15.72
CA LEU A 22 -20.92 2.27 -15.22
C LEU A 22 -19.88 1.96 -16.30
N GLU A 23 -20.29 1.71 -17.55
CA GLU A 23 -19.37 1.47 -18.67
C GLU A 23 -18.50 2.70 -18.95
N VAL A 24 -19.07 3.90 -18.93
CA VAL A 24 -18.31 5.15 -19.08
C VAL A 24 -17.27 5.29 -17.98
N LEU A 25 -17.64 5.06 -16.70
CA LEU A 25 -16.69 5.11 -15.59
C LEU A 25 -15.57 4.07 -15.77
N ALA A 26 -15.91 2.84 -16.19
CA ALA A 26 -14.92 1.79 -16.43
C ALA A 26 -13.94 2.13 -17.57
N MET A 27 -14.35 2.93 -18.56
CA MET A 27 -13.48 3.39 -19.65
C MET A 27 -12.55 4.54 -19.24
N VAL A 28 -13.01 5.44 -18.35
CA VAL A 28 -12.24 6.64 -17.98
C VAL A 28 -11.36 6.46 -16.75
N LEU A 29 -11.71 5.52 -15.85
CA LEU A 29 -10.93 5.25 -14.67
C LEU A 29 -9.62 4.49 -15.03
N PRO A 30 -8.52 4.76 -14.31
CA PRO A 30 -7.25 4.09 -14.55
C PRO A 30 -7.31 2.57 -14.43
N ARG A 31 -6.75 1.86 -15.41
CA ARG A 31 -6.69 0.38 -15.46
C ARG A 31 -5.80 -0.26 -14.38
N LYS A 32 -5.19 0.54 -13.52
CA LYS A 32 -4.43 0.06 -12.36
C LYS A 32 -5.33 -0.49 -11.24
N TRP A 33 -6.63 -0.25 -11.29
CA TRP A 33 -7.59 -0.77 -10.32
C TRP A 33 -8.40 -1.92 -10.90
N HIS A 34 -8.67 -2.91 -10.09
CA HIS A 34 -9.69 -3.90 -10.37
C HIS A 34 -11.06 -3.31 -10.04
N LEU A 35 -11.86 -3.04 -11.07
CA LEU A 35 -13.21 -2.49 -10.93
C LEU A 35 -14.24 -3.61 -10.87
N ARG A 36 -15.12 -3.57 -9.87
CA ARG A 36 -16.30 -4.42 -9.75
C ARG A 36 -17.54 -3.54 -9.82
N MET A 37 -18.42 -3.85 -10.75
CA MET A 37 -19.59 -3.03 -11.04
C MET A 37 -20.87 -3.76 -10.64
N PHE A 38 -21.75 -3.06 -9.94
CA PHE A 38 -23.04 -3.58 -9.49
C PHE A 38 -24.16 -2.62 -9.92
N MET A 39 -25.23 -3.17 -10.48
CA MET A 39 -26.44 -2.39 -10.81
C MET A 39 -27.49 -2.44 -9.68
N ARG A 40 -27.36 -3.34 -8.73
CA ARG A 40 -28.32 -3.53 -7.64
C ARG A 40 -27.68 -3.36 -6.27
N PRO A 41 -28.21 -2.48 -5.40
CA PRO A 41 -27.69 -2.28 -4.05
C PRO A 41 -27.57 -3.57 -3.24
N THR A 42 -28.58 -4.45 -3.32
CA THR A 42 -28.59 -5.72 -2.57
C THR A 42 -27.41 -6.64 -2.89
N GLN A 43 -26.98 -6.68 -4.14
CA GLN A 43 -25.84 -7.51 -4.55
C GLN A 43 -24.51 -6.89 -4.14
N CYS A 44 -24.38 -5.57 -4.28
CA CYS A 44 -23.21 -4.84 -3.79
C CYS A 44 -23.05 -5.03 -2.28
N ILE A 45 -24.12 -4.84 -1.51
CA ILE A 45 -24.13 -5.04 -0.06
C ILE A 45 -23.77 -6.49 0.27
N TYR A 46 -24.38 -7.48 -0.38
CA TYR A 46 -24.04 -8.90 -0.17
C TYR A 46 -22.56 -9.19 -0.45
N HIS A 47 -21.99 -8.60 -1.49
CA HIS A 47 -20.59 -8.73 -1.82
C HIS A 47 -19.70 -8.15 -0.71
N LEU A 48 -19.94 -6.91 -0.33
CA LEU A 48 -19.10 -6.18 0.64
C LEU A 48 -19.28 -6.71 2.08
N HIS A 49 -20.44 -7.24 2.48
CA HIS A 49 -20.66 -7.89 3.78
C HIS A 49 -19.76 -9.12 4.02
N ARG A 50 -19.21 -9.70 2.97
CA ARG A 50 -18.31 -10.86 3.09
C ARG A 50 -16.85 -10.47 3.28
N GLU A 51 -16.51 -9.21 3.04
CA GLU A 51 -15.12 -8.75 3.09
C GLU A 51 -14.57 -8.51 4.50
N PRO A 52 -15.34 -8.08 5.54
CA PRO A 52 -14.78 -7.84 6.87
C PRO A 52 -13.98 -9.01 7.41
N ARG A 53 -14.44 -10.25 7.21
CA ARG A 53 -13.70 -11.45 7.60
C ARG A 53 -12.36 -11.61 6.85
N ARG A 54 -12.31 -11.24 5.57
CA ARG A 54 -11.09 -11.30 4.75
C ARG A 54 -10.10 -10.22 5.19
N TRP A 55 -10.59 -9.02 5.50
CA TRP A 55 -9.81 -7.94 6.09
C TRP A 55 -9.23 -8.33 7.44
N GLU A 56 -10.02 -8.95 8.29
CA GLU A 56 -9.57 -9.44 9.59
C GLU A 56 -8.53 -10.56 9.45
N GLN A 57 -8.73 -11.51 8.54
CA GLN A 57 -7.77 -12.59 8.27
C GLN A 57 -6.44 -12.04 7.75
N ASP A 58 -6.48 -11.04 6.87
CA ASP A 58 -5.30 -10.37 6.37
C ASP A 58 -4.54 -9.66 7.51
N ARG A 59 -5.25 -8.90 8.33
CA ARG A 59 -4.70 -8.25 9.52
C ARG A 59 -4.06 -9.25 10.48
N TRP A 60 -4.72 -10.36 10.73
CA TRP A 60 -4.19 -11.45 11.56
C TRP A 60 -2.89 -12.04 10.99
N SER A 61 -2.83 -12.22 9.68
CA SER A 61 -1.62 -12.71 9.02
C SER A 61 -0.45 -11.75 9.22
N GLN A 62 -0.67 -10.44 9.07
CA GLN A 62 0.35 -9.42 9.29
C GLN A 62 0.76 -9.32 10.77
N GLN A 63 -0.20 -9.36 11.71
CA GLN A 63 0.09 -9.39 13.14
C GLN A 63 0.94 -10.60 13.51
N THR A 64 0.61 -11.78 12.97
CA THR A 64 1.37 -13.02 13.20
C THR A 64 2.82 -12.89 12.77
N MET A 65 3.11 -12.23 11.62
CA MET A 65 4.48 -11.98 11.19
C MET A 65 5.25 -11.14 12.22
N VAL A 66 4.64 -10.09 12.74
CA VAL A 66 5.27 -9.22 13.75
C VAL A 66 5.46 -9.96 15.09
N ASP A 67 4.51 -10.80 15.48
CA ASP A 67 4.64 -11.58 16.72
C ASP A 67 5.74 -12.66 16.63
N LEU A 68 5.90 -13.29 15.47
CA LEU A 68 7.01 -14.19 15.19
C LEU A 68 8.36 -13.46 15.15
N TRP A 69 8.39 -12.23 14.63
CA TRP A 69 9.58 -11.39 14.66
C TRP A 69 10.00 -11.05 16.11
N ARG A 70 9.05 -10.72 16.97
CA ARG A 70 9.31 -10.50 18.42
C ARG A 70 9.88 -11.73 19.10
N GLN A 71 9.64 -12.93 18.54
CA GLN A 71 10.21 -14.20 18.99
C GLN A 71 11.57 -14.51 18.34
N GLY A 72 12.15 -13.57 17.57
CA GLY A 72 13.46 -13.68 16.95
C GLY A 72 13.46 -14.20 15.50
N LYS A 73 12.30 -14.36 14.86
CA LYS A 73 12.27 -14.75 13.44
C LYS A 73 12.38 -13.51 12.54
N PRO A 74 13.23 -13.49 11.50
CA PRO A 74 13.39 -12.33 10.63
C PRO A 74 12.09 -12.03 9.87
N LEU A 75 11.75 -10.73 9.73
CA LEU A 75 10.52 -10.26 9.08
C LEU A 75 10.50 -10.48 7.57
N ILE A 76 11.61 -10.16 6.88
CA ILE A 76 11.66 -10.18 5.41
C ILE A 76 11.24 -11.52 4.81
N PRO A 77 11.78 -12.68 5.25
CA PRO A 77 11.34 -13.98 4.74
C PRO A 77 9.84 -14.25 4.96
N GLN A 78 9.28 -13.76 6.07
CA GLN A 78 7.87 -13.94 6.38
C GLN A 78 6.97 -13.09 5.45
N ILE A 79 7.37 -11.83 5.17
CA ILE A 79 6.68 -10.95 4.23
C ILE A 79 6.73 -11.55 2.82
N LEU A 80 7.89 -12.02 2.37
CA LEU A 80 8.05 -12.65 1.06
C LEU A 80 7.18 -13.90 0.93
N GLN A 81 7.10 -14.72 1.98
CA GLN A 81 6.23 -15.90 2.00
C GLN A 81 4.75 -15.52 1.96
N TYR A 82 4.35 -14.47 2.68
CA TYR A 82 3.00 -13.94 2.66
C TYR A 82 2.64 -13.45 1.25
N TRP A 83 3.49 -12.65 0.61
CA TRP A 83 3.27 -12.17 -0.75
C TRP A 83 3.14 -13.32 -1.78
N ALA A 84 3.99 -14.33 -1.66
CA ALA A 84 3.96 -15.48 -2.56
C ALA A 84 2.72 -16.36 -2.39
N ARG A 85 2.19 -16.46 -1.16
CA ARG A 85 1.08 -17.38 -0.85
C ARG A 85 -0.30 -16.74 -0.83
N THR A 86 -0.39 -15.43 -0.88
CA THR A 86 -1.65 -14.69 -0.71
C THR A 86 -1.91 -13.73 -1.88
N PRO A 87 -2.06 -14.23 -3.12
CA PRO A 87 -2.38 -13.36 -4.27
C PRO A 87 -3.73 -12.66 -4.12
N GLU A 88 -4.67 -13.28 -3.38
CA GLU A 88 -6.01 -12.75 -3.11
C GLU A 88 -6.00 -11.45 -2.26
N ARG A 89 -4.86 -11.07 -1.69
CA ARG A 89 -4.71 -9.83 -0.93
C ARG A 89 -5.07 -8.58 -1.75
N HIS A 90 -4.91 -8.63 -3.07
CA HIS A 90 -5.27 -7.55 -4.00
C HIS A 90 -6.78 -7.44 -4.26
N ALA A 91 -7.55 -8.48 -3.89
CA ALA A 91 -9.00 -8.52 -4.14
C ALA A 91 -9.83 -7.78 -3.08
N LEU A 92 -9.21 -7.31 -1.99
CA LEU A 92 -9.91 -6.54 -0.96
C LEU A 92 -10.35 -5.18 -1.53
N THR A 93 -11.60 -4.81 -1.28
CA THR A 93 -12.15 -3.55 -1.77
C THR A 93 -11.73 -2.41 -0.85
N HIS A 94 -11.01 -1.45 -1.38
CA HIS A 94 -10.56 -0.27 -0.64
C HIS A 94 -11.52 0.89 -0.73
N VAL A 95 -12.22 1.05 -1.85
CA VAL A 95 -13.16 2.15 -2.08
C VAL A 95 -14.44 1.61 -2.71
N CYS A 96 -15.58 2.07 -2.20
CA CYS A 96 -16.90 1.87 -2.81
C CYS A 96 -17.44 3.22 -3.26
N VAL A 97 -17.75 3.33 -4.56
CA VAL A 97 -18.37 4.48 -5.19
C VAL A 97 -19.83 4.15 -5.44
N VAL A 98 -20.74 4.93 -4.88
CA VAL A 98 -22.18 4.63 -4.90
C VAL A 98 -22.95 5.81 -5.46
N ASP A 99 -23.86 5.54 -6.42
CA ASP A 99 -24.84 6.52 -6.82
C ASP A 99 -25.86 6.76 -5.72
N PHE A 100 -26.27 8.03 -5.56
CA PHE A 100 -27.30 8.39 -4.58
C PHE A 100 -28.70 7.93 -5.04
N SER A 101 -29.05 8.15 -6.32
CA SER A 101 -30.42 8.08 -6.80
C SER A 101 -30.73 6.75 -7.49
N MET A 102 -30.84 5.68 -6.73
CA MET A 102 -31.18 4.35 -7.28
C MET A 102 -32.59 3.91 -6.93
N PRO A 103 -33.26 3.10 -7.79
CA PRO A 103 -34.62 2.59 -7.53
C PRO A 103 -34.66 1.67 -6.29
N GLY A 104 -35.67 1.90 -5.44
CA GLY A 104 -35.96 1.04 -4.30
C GLY A 104 -35.08 1.23 -3.06
N MET A 105 -33.84 1.58 -3.22
CA MET A 105 -32.87 1.84 -2.12
C MET A 105 -31.90 2.92 -2.58
N ASP A 106 -31.87 4.05 -1.90
CA ASP A 106 -30.88 5.10 -2.21
C ASP A 106 -29.46 4.72 -1.75
N GLY A 107 -28.46 5.46 -2.27
CA GLY A 107 -27.05 5.19 -2.00
C GLY A 107 -26.67 5.31 -0.52
N LEU A 108 -27.30 6.23 0.23
CA LEU A 108 -27.03 6.36 1.65
C LEU A 108 -27.62 5.23 2.47
N GLN A 109 -28.80 4.73 2.08
CA GLN A 109 -29.37 3.54 2.68
C GLN A 109 -28.46 2.33 2.44
N ALA A 110 -27.99 2.16 1.19
CA ALA A 110 -27.04 1.08 0.86
C ALA A 110 -25.74 1.15 1.68
N LEU A 111 -25.16 2.34 1.83
CA LEU A 111 -23.94 2.55 2.62
C LEU A 111 -24.18 2.37 4.12
N SER A 112 -25.38 2.68 4.62
CA SER A 112 -25.72 2.49 6.04
C SER A 112 -25.79 1.02 6.46
N GLU A 113 -26.02 0.11 5.51
CA GLU A 113 -25.97 -1.33 5.74
C GLU A 113 -24.52 -1.84 5.91
N LEU A 114 -23.50 -1.11 5.43
CA LEU A 114 -22.10 -1.52 5.42
C LEU A 114 -21.33 -1.07 6.69
N THR A 115 -21.93 -1.21 7.87
CA THR A 115 -21.37 -0.70 9.15
C THR A 115 -19.99 -1.28 9.48
N ASP A 116 -19.79 -2.56 9.25
CA ASP A 116 -18.55 -3.28 9.60
C ASP A 116 -17.52 -3.33 8.46
N TRP A 117 -17.88 -2.82 7.28
CA TRP A 117 -16.96 -2.81 6.15
C TRP A 117 -15.96 -1.65 6.27
N PRO A 118 -14.64 -1.93 6.26
CA PRO A 118 -13.63 -0.94 6.62
C PRO A 118 -13.17 -0.04 5.48
N GLY A 119 -13.67 -0.24 4.25
CA GLY A 119 -13.26 0.55 3.09
C GLY A 119 -13.88 1.95 3.06
N ALA A 120 -13.31 2.82 2.24
CA ALA A 120 -13.76 4.20 2.06
C ALA A 120 -15.00 4.28 1.15
N ARG A 121 -15.83 5.30 1.37
CA ARG A 121 -17.14 5.49 0.75
C ARG A 121 -17.21 6.80 0.01
N ILE A 122 -17.41 6.75 -1.32
CA ILE A 122 -17.65 7.92 -2.15
C ILE A 122 -19.10 7.89 -2.61
N LEU A 123 -19.81 9.00 -2.45
CA LEU A 123 -21.17 9.17 -2.94
C LEU A 123 -21.16 10.00 -4.23
N LEU A 124 -21.74 9.49 -5.31
CA LEU A 124 -22.06 10.28 -6.50
C LEU A 124 -23.44 10.89 -6.32
N THR A 125 -23.59 12.19 -6.59
CA THR A 125 -24.83 12.92 -6.29
C THR A 125 -25.34 13.70 -7.48
N GLY A 126 -26.68 13.81 -7.60
CA GLY A 126 -27.33 14.82 -8.42
C GLY A 126 -27.29 16.21 -7.75
N GLN A 127 -27.64 17.26 -8.49
CA GLN A 127 -27.66 18.65 -7.99
C GLN A 127 -28.62 18.86 -6.80
N ALA A 128 -29.72 18.12 -6.76
CA ALA A 128 -30.76 18.25 -5.72
C ALA A 128 -30.32 17.65 -4.36
N ASP A 129 -29.29 16.80 -4.35
CA ASP A 129 -28.96 15.93 -3.22
C ASP A 129 -27.77 16.44 -2.38
N GLU A 130 -27.20 17.58 -2.74
CA GLU A 130 -25.98 18.11 -2.12
C GLU A 130 -26.11 18.32 -0.60
N ARG A 131 -27.25 18.83 -0.14
CA ARG A 131 -27.51 19.03 1.30
C ARG A 131 -27.53 17.71 2.07
N VAL A 132 -28.06 16.67 1.46
CA VAL A 132 -28.12 15.32 2.04
C VAL A 132 -26.71 14.71 2.11
N ALA A 133 -25.94 14.88 1.03
CA ALA A 133 -24.55 14.44 0.98
C ALA A 133 -23.66 15.12 2.04
N VAL A 134 -23.80 16.45 2.23
CA VAL A 134 -23.11 17.18 3.31
C VAL A 134 -23.49 16.64 4.69
N GLY A 135 -24.80 16.35 4.90
CA GLY A 135 -25.26 15.74 6.14
C GLY A 135 -24.69 14.34 6.39
N ALA A 136 -24.53 13.53 5.35
CA ALA A 136 -23.95 12.20 5.42
C ALA A 136 -22.42 12.26 5.71
N PHE A 137 -21.72 13.16 5.06
CA PHE A 137 -20.30 13.42 5.30
C PHE A 137 -20.03 13.84 6.76
N ASN A 138 -20.81 14.80 7.28
CA ASN A 138 -20.67 15.27 8.66
C ASN A 138 -20.95 14.17 9.71
N ARG A 139 -21.70 13.14 9.36
CA ARG A 139 -21.98 11.96 10.22
C ARG A 139 -20.95 10.84 10.03
N GLY A 140 -19.97 11.01 9.13
CA GLY A 140 -18.98 9.99 8.83
C GLY A 140 -19.54 8.77 8.09
N LEU A 141 -20.70 8.89 7.46
CA LEU A 141 -21.28 7.81 6.65
C LEU A 141 -20.59 7.68 5.29
N ILE A 142 -20.06 8.78 4.78
CA ILE A 142 -19.26 8.86 3.56
C ILE A 142 -17.98 9.64 3.81
N ASP A 143 -16.91 9.28 3.09
CA ASP A 143 -15.60 9.96 3.15
C ASP A 143 -15.53 11.12 2.17
N GLN A 144 -16.29 11.03 1.06
CA GLN A 144 -16.36 12.06 0.04
C GLN A 144 -17.66 12.00 -0.75
N TYR A 145 -18.07 13.14 -1.32
CA TYR A 145 -19.13 13.17 -2.33
C TYR A 145 -18.67 13.94 -3.57
N ILE A 146 -19.19 13.56 -4.73
CA ILE A 146 -18.85 14.14 -6.04
C ILE A 146 -20.14 14.31 -6.85
N PRO A 147 -20.44 15.53 -7.34
CA PRO A 147 -21.58 15.75 -8.23
C PRO A 147 -21.38 15.08 -9.60
N LYS A 148 -22.34 14.28 -10.06
CA LYS A 148 -22.31 13.62 -11.38
C LYS A 148 -22.26 14.61 -12.55
N GLN A 149 -22.83 15.82 -12.38
CA GLN A 149 -22.85 16.85 -13.41
C GLN A 149 -21.56 17.68 -13.48
N ASP A 150 -20.59 17.42 -12.61
CA ASP A 150 -19.31 18.11 -12.67
C ASP A 150 -18.62 17.78 -14.03
N PRO A 151 -18.22 18.79 -14.83
CA PRO A 151 -17.52 18.55 -16.10
C PRO A 151 -16.24 17.70 -15.94
N ASP A 152 -15.61 17.79 -14.75
CA ASP A 152 -14.37 17.09 -14.41
C ASP A 152 -14.61 15.87 -13.51
N VAL A 153 -15.83 15.29 -13.50
CA VAL A 153 -16.21 14.19 -12.59
C VAL A 153 -15.22 13.01 -12.65
N ALA A 154 -14.77 12.63 -13.84
CA ALA A 154 -13.83 11.52 -14.00
C ALA A 154 -12.45 11.80 -13.35
N SER A 155 -11.93 13.00 -13.52
CA SER A 155 -10.67 13.45 -12.92
C SER A 155 -10.80 13.54 -11.39
N ARG A 156 -11.89 14.14 -10.90
CA ARG A 156 -12.16 14.26 -9.46
C ARG A 156 -12.36 12.91 -8.81
N LEU A 157 -13.09 11.99 -9.47
CA LEU A 157 -13.30 10.64 -8.98
C LEU A 157 -11.97 9.86 -8.93
N THR A 158 -11.16 9.96 -9.98
CA THR A 158 -9.82 9.37 -10.00
C THR A 158 -8.98 9.87 -8.83
N GLN A 159 -8.91 11.19 -8.64
CA GLN A 159 -8.14 11.80 -7.55
C GLN A 159 -8.67 11.41 -6.16
N ALA A 160 -9.99 11.33 -6.01
CA ALA A 160 -10.64 10.90 -4.77
C ALA A 160 -10.27 9.44 -4.43
N ILE A 161 -10.41 8.53 -5.39
CA ILE A 161 -10.05 7.12 -5.22
C ILE A 161 -8.55 6.99 -4.88
N GLU A 162 -7.66 7.67 -5.60
CA GLU A 162 -6.23 7.67 -5.30
C GLU A 162 -5.96 8.13 -3.87
N THR A 163 -6.54 9.26 -3.49
CA THR A 163 -6.36 9.83 -2.16
C THR A 163 -6.83 8.88 -1.05
N LEU A 164 -7.96 8.21 -1.25
CA LEU A 164 -8.54 7.28 -0.27
C LEU A 164 -7.79 5.93 -0.24
N CYS A 165 -7.33 5.43 -1.39
CA CYS A 165 -6.48 4.24 -1.45
C CYS A 165 -5.10 4.46 -0.81
N ASP A 166 -4.57 5.69 -0.87
CA ASP A 166 -3.28 6.06 -0.27
C ASP A 166 -3.39 6.38 1.24
N GLN A 167 -4.61 6.46 1.78
CA GLN A 167 -4.77 6.63 3.23
C GLN A 167 -4.33 5.36 3.96
N PRO A 168 -3.51 5.52 5.02
CA PRO A 168 -3.10 4.39 5.83
C PRO A 168 -4.31 3.71 6.46
N HIS A 169 -4.49 2.43 6.21
CA HIS A 169 -5.46 1.65 6.98
C HIS A 169 -4.95 1.56 8.42
N GLU A 170 -5.62 2.23 9.36
CA GLU A 170 -5.12 2.50 10.71
C GLU A 170 -4.63 1.25 11.43
N GLN A 171 -5.36 0.14 11.31
CA GLN A 171 -5.01 -1.12 11.95
C GLN A 171 -3.72 -1.73 11.38
N HIS A 172 -3.54 -1.74 10.06
CA HIS A 172 -2.32 -2.22 9.42
C HIS A 172 -1.14 -1.30 9.73
N HIS A 173 -1.38 0.01 9.71
CA HIS A 173 -0.37 1.00 10.07
C HIS A 173 0.13 0.80 11.52
N ALA A 174 -0.77 0.54 12.46
CA ALA A 174 -0.42 0.27 13.86
C ALA A 174 0.47 -0.98 14.01
N ILE A 175 0.17 -2.06 13.25
CA ILE A 175 0.97 -3.29 13.25
C ILE A 175 2.41 -2.98 12.85
N TRP A 176 2.63 -2.36 11.70
CA TRP A 176 3.96 -2.08 11.18
C TRP A 176 4.69 -1.00 11.95
N ARG A 177 3.96 0.00 12.48
CA ARG A 177 4.51 0.99 13.41
C ARG A 177 5.19 0.34 14.62
N SER A 178 4.66 -0.78 15.09
CA SER A 178 5.21 -1.49 16.26
C SER A 178 6.56 -2.16 16.01
N THR A 179 7.04 -2.21 14.76
CA THR A 179 8.38 -2.69 14.40
C THR A 179 9.44 -1.60 14.43
N LEU A 180 9.02 -0.33 14.48
CA LEU A 180 9.89 0.84 14.39
C LEU A 180 10.28 1.37 15.77
N ARG A 181 11.52 1.83 15.89
CA ARG A 181 12.02 2.54 17.07
C ARG A 181 11.54 4.00 17.08
N PRO A 182 11.52 4.67 18.24
CA PRO A 182 11.11 6.08 18.33
C PRO A 182 11.90 7.02 17.40
N ASP A 183 13.22 6.86 17.34
CA ASP A 183 14.10 7.66 16.46
C ASP A 183 13.78 7.48 14.97
N GLN A 184 13.45 6.26 14.55
CA GLN A 184 13.00 5.97 13.18
C GLN A 184 11.63 6.59 12.90
N LEU A 185 10.71 6.56 13.85
CA LEU A 185 9.39 7.19 13.73
C LEU A 185 9.50 8.70 13.62
N ASP A 186 10.36 9.34 14.43
CA ASP A 186 10.59 10.78 14.39
C ASP A 186 11.19 11.20 13.05
N LEU A 187 12.12 10.41 12.51
CA LEU A 187 12.69 10.63 11.18
C LEU A 187 11.63 10.51 10.08
N LEU A 188 10.83 9.45 10.11
CA LEU A 188 9.74 9.22 9.15
C LEU A 188 8.58 10.24 9.30
N ALA A 189 8.51 10.99 10.41
CA ALA A 189 7.54 12.07 10.59
C ALA A 189 7.94 13.39 9.91
N SER A 190 9.24 13.55 9.52
CA SER A 190 9.69 14.74 8.78
C SER A 190 8.97 14.87 7.44
N ALA A 191 8.48 16.07 7.12
CA ALA A 191 7.72 16.34 5.90
C ALA A 191 8.57 16.07 4.64
N GLU A 192 9.85 16.42 4.68
CA GLU A 192 10.80 16.23 3.58
C GLU A 192 11.06 14.76 3.32
N VAL A 193 11.28 13.97 4.39
CA VAL A 193 11.44 12.50 4.31
C VAL A 193 10.19 11.85 3.74
N GLN A 194 9.02 12.22 4.25
CA GLN A 194 7.75 11.70 3.76
C GLN A 194 7.53 11.99 2.29
N GLN A 195 7.80 13.21 1.85
CA GLN A 195 7.66 13.60 0.46
C GLN A 195 8.62 12.82 -0.44
N GLY A 196 9.88 12.70 -0.06
CA GLY A 196 10.88 11.99 -0.84
C GLY A 196 10.60 10.49 -0.93
N LEU A 197 10.26 9.84 0.19
CA LEU A 197 9.89 8.42 0.20
C LEU A 197 8.61 8.16 -0.61
N ARG A 198 7.61 9.05 -0.53
CA ARG A 198 6.39 8.94 -1.33
C ARG A 198 6.67 9.03 -2.83
N GLN A 199 7.49 10.00 -3.26
CA GLN A 199 7.87 10.13 -4.66
C GLN A 199 8.68 8.92 -5.15
N PHE A 200 9.55 8.39 -4.30
CA PHE A 200 10.33 7.19 -4.61
C PHE A 200 9.41 5.97 -4.76
N ALA A 201 8.56 5.70 -3.76
CA ALA A 201 7.64 4.57 -3.75
C ALA A 201 6.67 4.59 -4.93
N ALA A 202 6.04 5.73 -5.21
CA ALA A 202 5.08 5.89 -6.31
C ALA A 202 5.64 5.58 -7.70
N ARG A 203 6.97 5.71 -7.89
CA ARG A 203 7.64 5.41 -9.16
C ARG A 203 8.05 3.95 -9.32
N ARG A 204 8.12 3.20 -8.22
CA ARG A 204 8.75 1.87 -8.22
C ARG A 204 7.83 0.75 -7.76
N TRP A 205 6.94 1.02 -6.80
CA TRP A 205 6.19 -0.02 -6.13
C TRP A 205 4.68 0.18 -6.21
N VAL A 206 3.99 -0.91 -6.27
CA VAL A 206 2.54 -0.97 -6.11
C VAL A 206 2.16 -1.44 -4.71
N GLU A 207 3.07 -2.18 -4.04
CA GLU A 207 2.90 -2.63 -2.67
C GLU A 207 4.22 -2.47 -1.93
N TYR A 208 4.17 -2.03 -0.66
CA TYR A 208 5.36 -1.93 0.17
C TYR A 208 5.05 -1.98 1.66
N ILE A 209 6.08 -2.33 2.43
CA ILE A 209 6.05 -2.42 3.89
C ILE A 209 7.30 -1.75 4.44
N VAL A 210 7.12 -0.82 5.39
CA VAL A 210 8.21 -0.21 6.15
C VAL A 210 8.46 -1.03 7.41
N ILE A 211 9.68 -1.42 7.66
CA ILE A 211 10.09 -2.20 8.83
C ILE A 211 11.27 -1.55 9.55
N GLY A 212 11.38 -1.78 10.85
CA GLY A 212 12.39 -1.13 11.70
C GLY A 212 13.68 -1.93 11.86
N GLN A 213 13.66 -3.26 11.61
CA GLN A 213 14.83 -4.12 11.76
C GLN A 213 14.79 -5.29 10.77
N PRO A 214 15.63 -5.24 9.71
CA PRO A 214 16.49 -4.10 9.34
C PRO A 214 15.66 -2.85 9.02
N PHE A 215 16.24 -1.65 9.18
CA PHE A 215 15.49 -0.43 8.89
C PHE A 215 15.44 -0.17 7.39
N GLY A 216 14.20 -0.13 6.86
CA GLY A 216 14.00 0.09 5.44
C GLY A 216 12.60 -0.25 4.96
N ILE A 217 12.47 -0.33 3.63
CA ILE A 217 11.21 -0.58 2.94
C ILE A 217 11.39 -1.78 2.02
N LEU A 218 10.58 -2.81 2.24
CA LEU A 218 10.44 -3.91 1.30
C LEU A 218 9.33 -3.55 0.31
N GLY A 219 9.65 -3.51 -0.97
CA GLY A 219 8.75 -3.08 -2.03
C GLY A 219 8.57 -4.13 -3.11
N LEU A 220 7.38 -4.16 -3.69
CA LEU A 220 6.96 -5.03 -4.77
C LEU A 220 6.47 -4.17 -5.93
N ASP A 221 7.03 -4.33 -7.12
CA ASP A 221 6.56 -3.66 -8.32
C ASP A 221 5.32 -4.33 -8.93
N ALA A 222 4.77 -3.73 -9.98
CA ALA A 222 3.59 -4.23 -10.67
C ALA A 222 3.79 -5.62 -11.33
N TYR A 223 5.04 -6.01 -11.58
CA TYR A 223 5.40 -7.25 -12.26
C TYR A 223 5.81 -8.38 -11.32
N GLY A 224 5.89 -8.11 -10.02
CA GLY A 224 6.30 -9.11 -9.02
C GLY A 224 7.79 -9.06 -8.66
N GLN A 225 8.53 -8.05 -9.14
CA GLN A 225 9.92 -7.85 -8.75
C GLN A 225 9.97 -7.24 -7.35
N VAL A 226 10.73 -7.89 -6.48
CA VAL A 226 10.94 -7.43 -5.10
C VAL A 226 12.23 -6.62 -5.01
N SER A 227 12.19 -5.54 -4.26
CA SER A 227 13.37 -4.75 -3.93
C SER A 227 13.37 -4.31 -2.47
N TRP A 228 14.54 -4.07 -1.94
CA TRP A 228 14.79 -3.56 -0.60
C TRP A 228 15.40 -2.17 -0.66
N LEU A 229 14.72 -1.19 -0.09
CA LEU A 229 15.30 0.14 0.14
C LEU A 229 15.83 0.17 1.58
N GLN A 230 17.13 0.02 1.73
CA GLN A 230 17.79 0.21 3.01
C GLN A 230 17.75 1.69 3.37
N LEU A 231 17.33 1.97 4.58
CA LEU A 231 17.33 3.31 5.17
C LEU A 231 18.38 3.33 6.29
N GLU A 232 19.20 4.38 6.33
CA GLU A 232 20.22 4.49 7.35
C GLU A 232 20.37 5.94 7.82
N MET A 233 20.42 6.11 9.13
CA MET A 233 20.78 7.39 9.72
C MET A 233 22.30 7.60 9.68
N ARG A 234 22.72 8.84 9.48
CA ARG A 234 24.17 9.15 9.38
C ARG A 234 24.97 8.66 10.59
N GLU A 235 24.37 8.69 11.76
CA GLU A 235 24.99 8.23 13.02
C GLU A 235 25.24 6.72 13.02
N GLY A 236 24.50 5.93 12.24
CA GLY A 236 24.65 4.46 12.14
C GLY A 236 25.77 4.00 11.21
N LEU A 237 26.32 4.89 10.35
CA LEU A 237 27.30 4.52 9.32
C LEU A 237 28.56 3.87 9.88
N GLN A 238 29.02 4.30 11.05
CA GLN A 238 30.21 3.73 11.69
C GLN A 238 29.94 2.27 12.09
N ALA A 239 28.81 1.97 12.69
CA ALA A 239 28.42 0.61 13.08
C ALA A 239 28.30 -0.33 11.87
N ILE A 240 27.70 0.17 10.77
CA ILE A 240 27.61 -0.59 9.51
C ILE A 240 29.01 -0.87 8.95
N ALA A 241 29.93 0.11 8.96
CA ALA A 241 31.28 -0.09 8.49
C ALA A 241 32.03 -1.14 9.32
N GLU A 242 31.88 -1.15 10.65
CA GLU A 242 32.45 -2.15 11.54
C GLU A 242 31.90 -3.56 11.27
N LEU A 243 30.59 -3.69 11.08
CA LEU A 243 29.98 -4.98 10.70
C LEU A 243 30.45 -5.45 9.32
N ALA A 244 30.58 -4.54 8.36
CA ALA A 244 31.07 -4.84 7.02
C ALA A 244 32.55 -5.30 7.04
N GLU A 245 33.37 -4.69 7.89
CA GLU A 245 34.78 -5.07 8.10
C GLU A 245 34.89 -6.50 8.62
N LEU A 246 34.07 -6.87 9.60
CA LEU A 246 33.98 -8.24 10.12
C LEU A 246 33.58 -9.27 9.06
N GLN A 247 32.86 -8.86 8.02
CA GLN A 247 32.49 -9.71 6.89
C GLN A 247 33.46 -9.67 5.72
N GLY A 248 34.62 -8.99 5.88
CA GLY A 248 35.70 -8.99 4.91
C GLY A 248 35.59 -7.96 3.79
N LEU A 249 34.81 -6.87 3.99
CA LEU A 249 34.74 -5.81 3.01
C LEU A 249 36.08 -5.07 2.92
N ASP A 250 36.48 -4.64 1.71
CA ASP A 250 37.74 -3.95 1.47
C ASP A 250 37.79 -2.54 2.08
N ALA A 251 38.99 -2.03 2.34
CA ALA A 251 39.20 -0.74 3.00
C ALA A 251 38.63 0.46 2.23
N GLN A 252 38.57 0.40 0.88
CA GLN A 252 38.02 1.47 0.07
C GLN A 252 36.49 1.55 0.23
N SER A 253 35.83 0.41 0.22
CA SER A 253 34.41 0.28 0.47
C SER A 253 34.03 0.73 1.89
N LEU A 254 34.79 0.33 2.90
CA LEU A 254 34.61 0.77 4.29
C LEU A 254 34.72 2.29 4.43
N GLN A 255 35.68 2.91 3.75
CA GLN A 255 35.83 4.36 3.76
C GLN A 255 34.65 5.05 3.04
N ALA A 256 34.10 4.45 1.96
CA ALA A 256 32.93 4.96 1.26
C ALA A 256 31.68 4.89 2.13
N ILE A 257 31.49 3.82 2.92
CA ILE A 257 30.40 3.68 3.89
C ILE A 257 30.49 4.76 4.96
N ARG A 258 31.67 4.91 5.62
CA ARG A 258 31.87 5.94 6.65
C ARG A 258 31.60 7.37 6.15
N LYS A 259 31.82 7.61 4.86
CA LYS A 259 31.51 8.89 4.20
C LYS A 259 30.06 9.00 3.71
N GLY A 260 29.25 7.96 3.87
CA GLY A 260 27.87 7.92 3.41
C GLY A 260 27.70 7.90 1.89
N ARG A 261 28.71 7.45 1.13
CA ARG A 261 28.65 7.35 -0.34
C ARG A 261 28.08 6.02 -0.84
N CYS A 262 28.14 4.99 -0.01
CA CYS A 262 27.50 3.71 -0.26
C CYS A 262 26.99 3.09 1.04
N LEU A 263 26.06 2.15 0.93
CA LEU A 263 25.62 1.24 1.96
C LEU A 263 25.82 -0.20 1.46
N VAL A 264 25.83 -1.14 2.39
CA VAL A 264 25.82 -2.58 2.07
C VAL A 264 24.63 -3.24 2.75
N PRO A 265 23.91 -4.13 2.05
CA PRO A 265 22.66 -4.71 2.55
C PRO A 265 22.92 -5.88 3.52
N LEU A 266 23.77 -5.69 4.53
CA LEU A 266 24.21 -6.75 5.46
C LEU A 266 23.05 -7.44 6.16
N GLU A 267 22.19 -6.66 6.81
CA GLU A 267 21.10 -7.19 7.62
C GLU A 267 20.04 -7.91 6.78
N VAL A 268 19.70 -7.38 5.59
CA VAL A 268 18.76 -8.07 4.70
C VAL A 268 19.35 -9.36 4.17
N ARG A 269 20.64 -9.38 3.84
CA ARG A 269 21.33 -10.60 3.41
C ARG A 269 21.36 -11.65 4.52
N GLN A 270 21.63 -11.23 5.76
CA GLN A 270 21.58 -12.11 6.92
C GLN A 270 20.15 -12.65 7.15
N ALA A 271 19.14 -11.79 7.06
CA ALA A 271 17.73 -12.20 7.20
C ALA A 271 17.32 -13.23 6.14
N LEU A 272 17.92 -13.18 4.95
CA LEU A 272 17.70 -14.11 3.84
C LEU A 272 18.70 -15.28 3.81
N ALA A 273 19.54 -15.43 4.83
CA ALA A 273 20.59 -16.45 4.91
C ALA A 273 21.57 -16.45 3.71
N LEU A 274 21.81 -15.29 3.12
CA LEU A 274 22.76 -15.12 2.01
C LEU A 274 24.18 -14.92 2.55
N GLN A 275 25.16 -15.53 1.88
CA GLN A 275 26.56 -15.42 2.29
C GLN A 275 27.20 -14.10 1.84
N GLY A 276 28.16 -13.62 2.62
CA GLY A 276 28.98 -12.44 2.35
C GLY A 276 28.25 -11.11 2.53
N PRO A 277 28.98 -10.00 2.51
CA PRO A 277 28.44 -8.66 2.80
C PRO A 277 27.53 -8.12 1.69
N GLY A 278 27.65 -8.64 0.48
CA GLY A 278 27.03 -8.07 -0.72
C GLY A 278 27.84 -6.94 -1.33
N GLU A 279 27.40 -6.46 -2.46
CA GLU A 279 28.05 -5.34 -3.15
C GLU A 279 27.67 -4.01 -2.50
N PRO A 280 28.61 -3.05 -2.39
CA PRO A 280 28.31 -1.69 -1.98
C PRO A 280 27.35 -1.02 -2.96
N LEU A 281 26.26 -0.48 -2.44
CA LEU A 281 25.22 0.18 -3.21
C LEU A 281 25.35 1.70 -3.06
N PRO A 282 25.27 2.48 -4.14
CA PRO A 282 25.33 3.94 -4.06
C PRO A 282 24.16 4.49 -3.25
N THR A 283 24.45 5.51 -2.44
CA THR A 283 23.43 6.17 -1.62
C THR A 283 22.82 7.36 -2.32
N PHE A 284 21.61 7.68 -1.92
CA PHE A 284 20.94 8.95 -2.19
C PHE A 284 20.20 9.40 -0.91
N SER A 285 19.84 10.68 -0.82
CA SER A 285 19.01 11.18 0.27
C SER A 285 17.58 11.37 -0.20
N PRO A 286 16.60 10.66 0.39
CA PRO A 286 15.19 10.89 0.08
C PRO A 286 14.70 12.29 0.43
N ALA A 287 15.27 12.90 1.49
CA ALA A 287 14.89 14.23 1.97
C ALA A 287 15.72 15.38 1.36
N GLY A 288 16.72 15.07 0.54
CA GLY A 288 17.65 16.06 0.02
C GLY A 288 18.66 16.57 1.06
N ASP A 289 18.65 16.03 2.27
CA ASP A 289 19.63 16.30 3.35
C ASP A 289 20.39 15.02 3.71
N ASP A 290 21.46 15.18 4.50
CA ASP A 290 22.34 14.07 4.85
C ASP A 290 21.89 13.26 6.10
N ARG A 291 20.74 13.59 6.71
CA ARG A 291 20.27 12.89 7.93
C ARG A 291 19.84 11.47 7.65
N LEU A 292 19.17 11.27 6.51
CA LEU A 292 18.72 9.96 6.03
C LEU A 292 19.36 9.63 4.70
N LEU A 293 20.09 8.52 4.68
CA LEU A 293 20.63 7.91 3.48
C LEU A 293 19.78 6.69 3.10
N ALA A 294 19.63 6.48 1.80
CA ALA A 294 18.94 5.34 1.26
C ALA A 294 19.80 4.65 0.19
N ALA A 295 19.72 3.32 0.12
CA ALA A 295 20.33 2.53 -0.94
C ALA A 295 19.35 1.43 -1.39
N LEU A 296 19.18 1.29 -2.70
CA LEU A 296 18.25 0.32 -3.28
C LEU A 296 18.99 -0.97 -3.64
N CYS A 297 18.45 -2.09 -3.16
CA CYS A 297 18.91 -3.45 -3.47
C CYS A 297 17.80 -4.21 -4.17
N GLU A 298 18.00 -4.62 -5.42
CA GLU A 298 17.08 -5.54 -6.09
C GLU A 298 17.29 -6.95 -5.52
N LEU A 299 16.19 -7.62 -5.15
CA LEU A 299 16.24 -8.98 -4.62
C LEU A 299 16.00 -9.98 -5.76
N PRO A 300 16.98 -10.84 -6.08
CA PRO A 300 16.82 -11.79 -7.18
C PRO A 300 15.72 -12.81 -6.89
N ALA A 301 15.00 -13.21 -7.93
CA ALA A 301 13.89 -14.17 -7.81
C ALA A 301 14.33 -15.53 -7.19
N SER A 302 15.61 -15.88 -7.31
CA SER A 302 16.17 -17.13 -6.76
C SER A 302 16.17 -17.20 -5.23
N ILE A 303 16.08 -16.05 -4.54
CA ILE A 303 16.03 -16.02 -3.06
C ILE A 303 14.58 -15.96 -2.53
N LEU A 304 13.59 -15.82 -3.39
CA LEU A 304 12.22 -15.82 -2.99
C LEU A 304 11.75 -17.25 -2.67
N PRO A 305 10.94 -17.44 -1.62
CA PRO A 305 10.42 -18.78 -1.24
C PRO A 305 9.52 -19.38 -2.31
N ALA A 306 8.89 -18.54 -3.13
CA ALA A 306 8.11 -18.90 -4.32
C ALA A 306 7.97 -17.63 -5.20
N PRO A 307 7.62 -17.78 -6.49
CA PRO A 307 7.32 -16.62 -7.34
C PRO A 307 6.21 -15.78 -6.73
N VAL A 308 6.41 -14.46 -6.67
CA VAL A 308 5.38 -13.51 -6.23
C VAL A 308 4.58 -13.08 -7.44
N LEU A 309 3.26 -13.27 -7.39
CA LEU A 309 2.37 -12.76 -8.43
C LEU A 309 2.31 -11.23 -8.35
N GLY A 310 2.78 -10.56 -9.40
CA GLY A 310 2.68 -9.10 -9.51
C GLY A 310 1.24 -8.65 -9.72
N HIS A 311 0.93 -7.44 -9.28
CA HIS A 311 -0.43 -6.88 -9.37
C HIS A 311 -0.96 -6.83 -10.81
N GLN A 312 -0.11 -6.54 -11.78
CA GLN A 312 -0.52 -6.51 -13.19
C GLN A 312 -0.92 -7.89 -13.72
N ALA A 313 -0.16 -8.93 -13.36
CA ALA A 313 -0.52 -10.30 -13.72
C ALA A 313 -1.81 -10.76 -12.99
N TRP A 314 -1.97 -10.37 -11.73
CA TRP A 314 -3.20 -10.62 -10.98
C TRP A 314 -4.41 -9.93 -11.63
N LEU A 315 -4.29 -8.64 -12.04
CA LEU A 315 -5.34 -7.91 -12.77
C LEU A 315 -5.73 -8.60 -14.07
N ALA A 316 -4.75 -9.12 -14.84
CA ALA A 316 -4.99 -9.82 -16.09
C ALA A 316 -5.77 -11.15 -15.91
N MET A 317 -5.75 -11.73 -14.72
CA MET A 317 -6.51 -12.94 -14.37
C MET A 317 -7.95 -12.62 -13.92
N GLN A 318 -8.25 -11.35 -13.60
CA GLN A 318 -9.58 -10.98 -13.17
C GLN A 318 -10.51 -10.81 -14.39
N PRO A 319 -11.80 -11.15 -14.25
CA PRO A 319 -12.78 -10.87 -15.30
C PRO A 319 -12.81 -9.35 -15.57
N GLN A 320 -12.56 -8.98 -16.81
CA GLN A 320 -12.62 -7.58 -17.22
C GLN A 320 -14.08 -7.12 -17.22
N HIS A 321 -14.36 -6.02 -16.50
CA HIS A 321 -15.63 -5.28 -16.54
C HIS A 321 -16.88 -6.13 -16.37
N GLN A 322 -16.89 -7.07 -15.43
CA GLN A 322 -18.07 -7.86 -15.14
C GLN A 322 -19.08 -6.99 -14.37
N VAL A 323 -20.16 -6.59 -15.07
CA VAL A 323 -21.35 -6.01 -14.43
C VAL A 323 -22.12 -7.14 -13.78
N HIS A 324 -22.35 -7.04 -12.48
CA HIS A 324 -23.18 -7.98 -11.73
C HIS A 324 -24.64 -7.49 -11.73
N ASP A 325 -25.52 -8.27 -12.38
CA ASP A 325 -26.97 -8.04 -12.43
C ASP A 325 -27.69 -8.37 -11.11
#